data_bae5d3fb247a0dddfa87f1b5e2362824
#
_entry.id   bae5d3fb247a0dddfa87f1b5e2362824
#
_cell.length_a   1.000
_cell.length_b   1.000
_cell.length_c   1.000
_cell.angle_alpha   90.00
_cell.angle_beta   90.00
_cell.angle_gamma   90.00
#
_symmetry.space_group_name_H-M   'P 1'
#
loop_
_entity.id
_entity.type
_entity.pdbx_description
1 polymer ?
#
loop_
_entity_poly.entity_id
_entity_poly.type
_entity_poly.pdbx_seq_one_letter_code
_entity_poly.pdbx_strand_id
1 'polypeptide(L)'
;LIFMSGAGTSSPILDFKSLYSCLSDKYKIAVVEKFGYGFSDVVDKSRDIDSMLEDTIAALTAAGLNAPYVLCPHSMSGLEALYWAQKYPDEVSAIIGLDMAVPSYYENMQINLPLMRISSFAAKIGVTRLIPGISESDAIINGTLTDTEKEIYKAVFYSRTATVTMINECESVKANAKKVQDMGIPQVPMLLFISDGSGGTGFDKETWRRIPKEYIAQADNAKYIELDCPHYVHDYE
;
A
#
# COMPACT_ATOMS: atom_id res chain seq x y z
N LEU A 1 14.05 0.49 6.85
CA LEU A 1 13.06 0.40 5.77
C LEU A 1 11.67 0.44 6.37
N ILE A 2 10.79 1.26 5.82
CA ILE A 2 9.40 1.40 6.25
C ILE A 2 8.49 0.85 5.15
N PHE A 3 7.90 -0.31 5.36
CA PHE A 3 6.94 -0.92 4.44
C PHE A 3 5.54 -0.35 4.67
N MET A 4 4.89 0.07 3.61
CA MET A 4 3.60 0.76 3.62
C MET A 4 2.64 0.06 2.65
N SER A 5 1.54 -0.46 3.15
CA SER A 5 0.59 -1.26 2.36
C SER A 5 -0.39 -0.43 1.55
N GLY A 6 -0.81 -0.98 0.41
CA GLY A 6 -1.86 -0.45 -0.44
C GLY A 6 -3.26 -0.58 0.15
N ALA A 7 -4.26 -0.15 -0.63
CA ALA A 7 -5.67 -0.26 -0.23
C ALA A 7 -6.11 -1.71 -0.12
N GLY A 8 -6.88 -2.01 0.91
CA GLY A 8 -7.51 -3.32 1.07
C GLY A 8 -6.60 -4.46 1.53
N THR A 9 -5.31 -4.22 1.72
CA THR A 9 -4.38 -5.20 2.29
C THR A 9 -4.84 -5.61 3.69
N SER A 10 -5.21 -6.87 3.85
CA SER A 10 -5.80 -7.33 5.13
C SER A 10 -4.79 -7.38 6.26
N SER A 11 -3.59 -7.90 6.00
CA SER A 11 -2.52 -8.03 7.00
C SER A 11 -1.18 -7.60 6.43
N PRO A 12 -0.84 -6.32 6.51
CA PRO A 12 0.42 -5.78 5.97
C PRO A 12 1.66 -6.53 6.44
N ILE A 13 1.73 -6.88 7.72
CA ILE A 13 2.89 -7.60 8.27
C ILE A 13 3.07 -9.00 7.64
N LEU A 14 1.99 -9.67 7.26
CA LEU A 14 2.07 -10.97 6.62
C LEU A 14 2.24 -10.86 5.09
N ASP A 15 1.67 -9.84 4.46
CA ASP A 15 1.86 -9.60 3.03
C ASP A 15 3.32 -9.34 2.67
N PHE A 16 4.01 -8.47 3.42
CA PHE A 16 5.42 -8.18 3.14
C PHE A 16 6.42 -9.20 3.67
N LYS A 17 5.95 -10.29 4.29
CA LYS A 17 6.85 -11.24 4.95
C LYS A 17 7.88 -11.85 4.02
N SER A 18 7.51 -12.22 2.82
CA SER A 18 8.41 -12.81 1.84
C SER A 18 9.63 -11.91 1.61
N LEU A 19 9.39 -10.63 1.36
CA LEU A 19 10.43 -9.66 1.07
C LEU A 19 11.22 -9.23 2.31
N TYR A 20 10.54 -8.82 3.39
CA TYR A 20 11.29 -8.29 4.52
C TYR A 20 12.12 -9.37 5.23
N SER A 21 11.73 -10.64 5.17
CA SER A 21 12.53 -11.74 5.74
C SER A 21 13.90 -11.86 5.06
N CYS A 22 13.99 -11.57 3.76
CA CYS A 22 15.25 -11.56 3.02
C CYS A 22 16.14 -10.34 3.36
N LEU A 23 15.58 -9.30 3.96
CA LEU A 23 16.26 -8.04 4.22
C LEU A 23 16.60 -7.82 5.70
N SER A 24 15.93 -8.53 6.60
CA SER A 24 15.97 -8.30 8.05
C SER A 24 17.35 -8.50 8.67
N ASP A 25 18.21 -9.31 8.07
CA ASP A 25 19.60 -9.50 8.53
C ASP A 25 20.49 -8.26 8.32
N LYS A 26 20.11 -7.38 7.41
CA LYS A 26 20.93 -6.22 7.00
C LYS A 26 20.31 -4.88 7.36
N TYR A 27 18.99 -4.83 7.47
CA TYR A 27 18.25 -3.59 7.64
C TYR A 27 17.29 -3.66 8.82
N LYS A 28 17.12 -2.53 9.50
CA LYS A 28 16.02 -2.35 10.45
C LYS A 28 14.72 -2.21 9.66
N ILE A 29 13.74 -3.07 9.92
CA ILE A 29 12.47 -3.15 9.22
C ILE A 29 11.35 -2.66 10.13
N ALA A 30 10.43 -1.89 9.58
CA ALA A 30 9.13 -1.63 10.17
C ALA A 30 8.06 -1.80 9.11
N VAL A 31 6.96 -2.45 9.45
CA VAL A 31 5.76 -2.57 8.62
C VAL A 31 4.67 -1.76 9.27
N VAL A 32 4.11 -0.79 8.55
CA VAL A 32 3.05 0.06 9.08
C VAL A 32 1.70 -0.59 8.84
N GLU A 33 1.01 -0.93 9.92
CA GLU A 33 -0.39 -1.31 9.89
C GLU A 33 -1.25 -0.09 10.20
N LYS A 34 -1.73 0.58 9.18
CA LYS A 34 -2.61 1.75 9.31
C LYS A 34 -3.89 1.40 10.09
N PHE A 35 -4.56 2.40 10.64
CA PHE A 35 -5.89 2.18 11.18
C PHE A 35 -6.79 1.42 10.19
N GLY A 36 -7.52 0.43 10.68
CA GLY A 36 -8.40 -0.44 9.90
C GLY A 36 -7.70 -1.61 9.21
N TYR A 37 -6.38 -1.71 9.27
CA TYR A 37 -5.55 -2.76 8.67
C TYR A 37 -4.97 -3.68 9.74
N GLY A 38 -4.73 -4.93 9.38
CA GLY A 38 -4.05 -5.89 10.24
C GLY A 38 -4.61 -5.95 11.66
N PHE A 39 -3.74 -5.75 12.62
CA PHE A 39 -4.08 -5.77 14.05
C PHE A 39 -4.42 -4.38 14.61
N SER A 40 -4.34 -3.32 13.80
CA SER A 40 -4.66 -1.96 14.23
C SER A 40 -6.16 -1.74 14.40
N ASP A 41 -6.52 -0.77 15.23
CA ASP A 41 -7.91 -0.39 15.50
C ASP A 41 -8.64 0.09 14.23
N VAL A 42 -9.93 -0.19 14.17
CA VAL A 42 -10.83 0.36 13.15
C VAL A 42 -11.40 1.67 13.66
N VAL A 43 -11.16 2.75 12.92
CA VAL A 43 -11.63 4.08 13.28
C VAL A 43 -12.50 4.66 12.17
N ASP A 44 -13.57 5.37 12.55
CA ASP A 44 -14.42 6.12 11.62
C ASP A 44 -14.03 7.59 11.63
N LYS A 45 -12.92 7.90 10.93
CA LYS A 45 -12.35 9.25 10.82
C LYS A 45 -12.01 9.54 9.37
N SER A 46 -11.84 10.83 9.05
CA SER A 46 -11.28 11.24 7.77
C SER A 46 -9.93 10.55 7.52
N ARG A 47 -9.71 10.12 6.29
CA ARG A 47 -8.45 9.54 5.81
C ARG A 47 -7.84 10.44 4.73
N ASP A 48 -7.87 11.76 4.98
CA ASP A 48 -7.08 12.70 4.19
C ASP A 48 -5.58 12.43 4.39
N ILE A 49 -4.79 12.82 3.40
CA ILE A 49 -3.37 12.46 3.33
C ILE A 49 -2.56 13.04 4.48
N ASP A 50 -2.96 14.20 5.05
CA ASP A 50 -2.29 14.78 6.21
C ASP A 50 -2.51 13.92 7.44
N SER A 51 -3.77 13.58 7.73
CA SER A 51 -4.12 12.75 8.87
C SER A 51 -3.47 11.37 8.80
N MET A 52 -3.38 10.78 7.59
CA MET A 52 -2.72 9.48 7.40
C MET A 52 -1.22 9.57 7.68
N LEU A 53 -0.57 10.59 7.15
CA LEU A 53 0.87 10.80 7.37
C LEU A 53 1.17 11.08 8.85
N GLU A 54 0.37 11.92 9.51
CA GLU A 54 0.52 12.21 10.94
C GLU A 54 0.38 10.94 11.79
N ASP A 55 -0.62 10.09 11.50
CA ASP A 55 -0.79 8.80 12.18
C ASP A 55 0.44 7.89 11.99
N THR A 56 0.98 7.83 10.77
CA THR A 56 2.17 7.01 10.43
C THR A 56 3.41 7.52 11.18
N ILE A 57 3.68 8.82 11.16
CA ILE A 57 4.81 9.43 11.87
C ILE A 57 4.68 9.21 13.38
N ALA A 58 3.47 9.39 13.93
CA ALA A 58 3.22 9.17 15.36
C ALA A 58 3.48 7.72 15.78
N ALA A 59 3.05 6.75 14.96
CA ALA A 59 3.27 5.33 15.21
C ALA A 59 4.77 4.98 15.19
N LEU A 60 5.53 5.47 14.21
CA LEU A 60 6.98 5.23 14.12
C LEU A 60 7.73 5.88 15.28
N THR A 61 7.34 7.10 15.65
CA THR A 61 7.92 7.81 16.81
C THR A 61 7.64 7.05 18.10
N ALA A 62 6.43 6.57 18.32
CA ALA A 62 6.05 5.76 19.48
C ALA A 62 6.82 4.42 19.53
N ALA A 63 7.16 3.87 18.36
CA ALA A 63 8.01 2.68 18.25
C ALA A 63 9.52 2.97 18.45
N GLY A 64 9.91 4.22 18.74
CA GLY A 64 11.31 4.63 18.91
C GLY A 64 12.11 4.63 17.61
N LEU A 65 11.45 4.77 16.47
CA LEU A 65 12.09 4.89 15.17
C LEU A 65 12.26 6.36 14.81
N ASN A 66 13.41 6.71 14.28
CA ASN A 66 13.76 8.07 13.92
C ASN A 66 14.13 8.18 12.45
N ALA A 67 13.73 9.29 11.83
CA ALA A 67 14.15 9.68 10.48
C ALA A 67 15.70 9.86 10.41
N PRO A 68 16.30 9.81 9.20
CA PRO A 68 15.62 9.65 7.92
C PRO A 68 15.28 8.19 7.58
N TYR A 69 14.21 8.00 6.81
CA TYR A 69 13.69 6.69 6.43
C TYR A 69 13.91 6.38 4.94
N VAL A 70 14.00 5.11 4.60
CA VAL A 70 13.73 4.62 3.25
C VAL A 70 12.30 4.07 3.25
N LEU A 71 11.42 4.66 2.45
CA LEU A 71 10.02 4.27 2.35
C LEU A 71 9.85 3.20 1.26
N CYS A 72 9.12 2.14 1.58
CA CYS A 72 8.82 1.02 0.68
C CYS A 72 7.30 0.92 0.48
N PRO A 73 6.69 1.85 -0.28
CA PRO A 73 5.25 1.84 -0.52
C PRO A 73 4.86 0.80 -1.55
N HIS A 74 3.73 0.12 -1.31
CA HIS A 74 3.03 -0.72 -2.27
C HIS A 74 1.72 -0.06 -2.68
N SER A 75 1.38 -0.09 -3.99
CA SER A 75 0.06 0.33 -4.48
C SER A 75 -0.31 1.76 -4.00
N MET A 76 -1.51 1.96 -3.46
CA MET A 76 -2.04 3.26 -3.05
C MET A 76 -1.18 4.00 -2.02
N SER A 77 -0.38 3.32 -1.19
CA SER A 77 0.53 4.00 -0.26
C SER A 77 1.64 4.78 -0.94
N GLY A 78 1.81 4.62 -2.26
CA GLY A 78 2.64 5.51 -3.05
C GLY A 78 2.29 6.99 -2.88
N LEU A 79 0.98 7.32 -2.76
CA LEU A 79 0.55 8.69 -2.49
C LEU A 79 1.07 9.22 -1.15
N GLU A 80 0.99 8.39 -0.11
CA GLU A 80 1.47 8.76 1.24
C GLU A 80 2.98 8.93 1.27
N ALA A 81 3.74 8.02 0.63
CA ALA A 81 5.20 8.12 0.55
C ALA A 81 5.66 9.34 -0.26
N LEU A 82 5.02 9.64 -1.38
CA LEU A 82 5.31 10.83 -2.17
C LEU A 82 5.00 12.10 -1.37
N TYR A 83 3.84 12.14 -0.70
CA TYR A 83 3.45 13.28 0.12
C TYR A 83 4.42 13.51 1.29
N TRP A 84 4.86 12.44 1.94
CA TRP A 84 5.87 12.53 3.01
C TRP A 84 7.16 13.15 2.50
N ALA A 85 7.70 12.65 1.40
CA ALA A 85 8.92 13.17 0.80
C ALA A 85 8.79 14.63 0.30
N GLN A 86 7.59 15.05 -0.13
CA GLN A 86 7.30 16.44 -0.50
C GLN A 86 7.25 17.37 0.71
N LYS A 87 6.58 16.93 1.79
CA LYS A 87 6.31 17.75 2.97
C LYS A 87 7.50 17.82 3.93
N TYR A 88 8.22 16.71 4.06
CA TYR A 88 9.35 16.55 4.98
C TYR A 88 10.54 15.87 4.29
N PRO A 89 11.17 16.51 3.30
CA PRO A 89 12.23 15.89 2.49
C PRO A 89 13.43 15.42 3.31
N ASP A 90 13.75 16.06 4.41
CA ASP A 90 14.86 15.66 5.29
C ASP A 90 14.56 14.38 6.08
N GLU A 91 13.31 13.95 6.15
CA GLU A 91 12.91 12.72 6.81
C GLU A 91 12.93 11.49 5.89
N VAL A 92 13.07 11.68 4.57
CA VAL A 92 13.00 10.60 3.58
C VAL A 92 14.31 10.53 2.79
N SER A 93 15.11 9.48 3.05
CA SER A 93 16.36 9.23 2.33
C SER A 93 16.15 8.72 0.90
N ALA A 94 15.11 7.92 0.68
CA ALA A 94 14.74 7.36 -0.63
C ALA A 94 13.33 6.75 -0.60
N ILE A 95 12.77 6.55 -1.79
CA ILE A 95 11.54 5.76 -1.99
C ILE A 95 11.90 4.54 -2.85
N ILE A 96 11.54 3.35 -2.38
CA ILE A 96 11.60 2.09 -3.13
C ILE A 96 10.15 1.65 -3.38
N GLY A 97 9.59 2.03 -4.51
CA GLY A 97 8.21 1.73 -4.87
C GLY A 97 8.04 0.27 -5.27
N LEU A 98 7.25 -0.47 -4.50
CA LEU A 98 6.86 -1.85 -4.78
C LEU A 98 5.53 -1.81 -5.54
N ASP A 99 5.59 -1.63 -6.84
CA ASP A 99 4.45 -1.43 -7.72
C ASP A 99 3.50 -0.33 -7.22
N MET A 100 4.10 0.76 -6.74
CA MET A 100 3.38 1.87 -6.11
C MET A 100 2.56 2.68 -7.11
N ALA A 101 1.39 3.14 -6.67
CA ALA A 101 0.59 4.07 -7.45
C ALA A 101 1.13 5.50 -7.35
N VAL A 102 1.00 6.23 -8.46
CA VAL A 102 1.28 7.66 -8.57
C VAL A 102 -0.03 8.43 -8.79
N PRO A 103 -0.07 9.76 -8.54
CA PRO A 103 -1.31 10.54 -8.56
C PRO A 103 -2.16 10.38 -9.82
N SER A 104 -1.54 10.32 -11.00
CA SER A 104 -2.24 10.26 -12.29
C SER A 104 -3.15 9.04 -12.47
N TYR A 105 -2.94 7.94 -11.73
CA TYR A 105 -3.86 6.80 -11.77
C TYR A 105 -5.27 7.15 -11.28
N TYR A 106 -5.40 8.14 -10.40
CA TYR A 106 -6.66 8.47 -9.74
C TYR A 106 -7.48 9.55 -10.44
N GLU A 107 -6.93 10.21 -11.48
CA GLU A 107 -7.63 11.28 -12.21
C GLU A 107 -8.98 10.79 -12.77
N ASN A 108 -8.96 9.63 -13.43
CA ASN A 108 -10.13 9.07 -14.09
C ASN A 108 -10.68 7.80 -13.41
N MET A 109 -10.10 7.39 -12.27
CA MET A 109 -10.55 6.19 -11.55
C MET A 109 -11.99 6.34 -11.07
N GLN A 110 -12.80 5.30 -11.26
CA GLN A 110 -14.16 5.23 -10.71
C GLN A 110 -14.14 4.40 -9.42
N ILE A 111 -14.54 5.01 -8.31
CA ILE A 111 -14.61 4.35 -7.01
C ILE A 111 -16.05 3.99 -6.73
N ASN A 112 -16.35 2.71 -6.64
CA ASN A 112 -17.71 2.22 -6.36
C ASN A 112 -17.93 2.07 -4.84
N LEU A 113 -18.08 3.21 -4.15
CA LEU A 113 -18.33 3.22 -2.70
C LEU A 113 -19.57 2.41 -2.27
N PRO A 114 -20.72 2.45 -2.99
CA PRO A 114 -21.85 1.60 -2.67
C PRO A 114 -21.49 0.10 -2.63
N LEU A 115 -20.75 -0.38 -3.64
CA LEU A 115 -20.31 -1.78 -3.67
C LEU A 115 -19.37 -2.11 -2.50
N MET A 116 -18.43 -1.22 -2.18
CA MET A 116 -17.53 -1.41 -1.04
C MET A 116 -18.31 -1.49 0.29
N ARG A 117 -19.33 -0.66 0.49
CA ARG A 117 -20.19 -0.71 1.67
C ARG A 117 -21.01 -2.00 1.75
N ILE A 118 -21.50 -2.51 0.61
CA ILE A 118 -22.18 -3.82 0.53
C ILE A 118 -21.20 -4.93 0.89
N SER A 119 -19.99 -4.91 0.36
CA SER A 119 -18.93 -5.89 0.68
C SER A 119 -18.56 -5.86 2.15
N SER A 120 -18.44 -4.66 2.74
CA SER A 120 -18.22 -4.48 4.19
C SER A 120 -19.32 -5.11 5.02
N PHE A 121 -20.57 -4.88 4.65
CA PHE A 121 -21.72 -5.49 5.34
C PHE A 121 -21.71 -7.01 5.22
N ALA A 122 -21.49 -7.54 4.01
CA ALA A 122 -21.39 -8.98 3.76
C ALA A 122 -20.26 -9.65 4.58
N ALA A 123 -19.12 -8.97 4.71
CA ALA A 123 -18.02 -9.43 5.55
C ALA A 123 -18.41 -9.46 7.04
N LYS A 124 -19.04 -8.38 7.54
CA LYS A 124 -19.48 -8.29 8.95
C LYS A 124 -20.48 -9.37 9.35
N ILE A 125 -21.41 -9.75 8.47
CA ILE A 125 -22.37 -10.82 8.73
C ILE A 125 -21.85 -12.22 8.38
N GLY A 126 -20.58 -12.33 7.94
CA GLY A 126 -19.90 -13.58 7.68
C GLY A 126 -20.23 -14.26 6.35
N VAL A 127 -20.98 -13.63 5.44
CA VAL A 127 -21.33 -14.18 4.12
C VAL A 127 -20.07 -14.44 3.28
N THR A 128 -19.05 -13.61 3.39
CA THR A 128 -17.79 -13.81 2.68
C THR A 128 -17.11 -15.14 3.00
N ARG A 129 -17.34 -15.71 4.19
CA ARG A 129 -16.79 -17.02 4.59
C ARG A 129 -17.38 -18.19 3.80
N LEU A 130 -18.51 -17.98 3.10
CA LEU A 130 -19.16 -18.99 2.28
C LEU A 130 -18.60 -19.01 0.84
N ILE A 131 -17.72 -18.07 0.49
CA ILE A 131 -17.15 -17.97 -0.85
C ILE A 131 -15.77 -18.68 -0.81
N PRO A 132 -15.61 -19.84 -1.50
CA PRO A 132 -14.35 -20.55 -1.54
C PRO A 132 -13.22 -19.68 -2.12
N GLY A 133 -12.05 -19.72 -1.51
CA GLY A 133 -10.84 -19.02 -2.00
C GLY A 133 -10.82 -17.51 -1.83
N ILE A 134 -11.88 -16.87 -1.31
CA ILE A 134 -11.95 -15.40 -1.20
C ILE A 134 -10.83 -14.79 -0.32
N SER A 135 -10.31 -15.56 0.62
CA SER A 135 -9.23 -15.14 1.53
C SER A 135 -7.83 -15.56 1.05
N GLU A 136 -7.74 -16.17 -0.12
CA GLU A 136 -6.46 -16.60 -0.70
C GLU A 136 -5.81 -15.42 -1.42
N SER A 137 -4.89 -14.73 -0.74
CA SER A 137 -4.06 -13.66 -1.28
C SER A 137 -2.78 -14.23 -1.91
N ASP A 138 -2.05 -13.38 -2.64
CA ASP A 138 -0.73 -13.74 -3.17
C ASP A 138 0.23 -14.17 -2.06
N ALA A 139 0.22 -13.52 -0.91
CA ALA A 139 1.02 -13.93 0.26
C ALA A 139 0.73 -15.35 0.74
N ILE A 140 -0.53 -15.81 0.63
CA ILE A 140 -0.92 -17.19 1.00
C ILE A 140 -0.49 -18.19 -0.07
N ILE A 141 -0.66 -17.83 -1.35
CA ILE A 141 -0.48 -18.75 -2.49
C ILE A 141 1.01 -18.82 -2.88
N ASN A 142 1.66 -17.69 -3.01
CA ASN A 142 2.99 -17.52 -3.60
C ASN A 142 4.06 -17.15 -2.57
N GLY A 143 3.65 -16.57 -1.44
CA GLY A 143 4.56 -16.10 -0.40
C GLY A 143 5.11 -17.21 0.50
N THR A 144 5.88 -16.81 1.51
CA THR A 144 6.62 -17.70 2.41
C THR A 144 5.93 -17.93 3.76
N LEU A 145 4.61 -17.73 3.84
CA LEU A 145 3.85 -17.92 5.08
C LEU A 145 3.82 -19.40 5.50
N THR A 146 4.05 -19.63 6.78
CA THR A 146 3.80 -20.95 7.40
C THR A 146 2.30 -21.24 7.47
N ASP A 147 1.91 -22.50 7.66
CA ASP A 147 0.50 -22.89 7.77
C ASP A 147 -0.22 -22.12 8.89
N THR A 148 0.42 -21.90 10.02
CA THR A 148 -0.14 -21.09 11.12
C THR A 148 -0.36 -19.64 10.70
N GLU A 149 0.59 -19.03 9.98
CA GLU A 149 0.46 -17.65 9.49
C GLU A 149 -0.61 -17.50 8.41
N LYS A 150 -0.76 -18.52 7.55
CA LYS A 150 -1.88 -18.56 6.59
C LYS A 150 -3.24 -18.57 7.29
N GLU A 151 -3.40 -19.33 8.36
CA GLU A 151 -4.63 -19.32 9.16
C GLU A 151 -4.86 -17.97 9.88
N ILE A 152 -3.79 -17.36 10.41
CA ILE A 152 -3.87 -16.01 10.97
C ILE A 152 -4.26 -15.00 9.89
N TYR A 153 -3.65 -15.06 8.70
CA TYR A 153 -3.99 -14.18 7.58
C TYR A 153 -5.47 -14.27 7.22
N LYS A 154 -6.01 -15.49 7.06
CA LYS A 154 -7.43 -15.71 6.78
C LYS A 154 -8.34 -15.16 7.87
N ALA A 155 -7.97 -15.34 9.14
CA ALA A 155 -8.73 -14.78 10.27
C ALA A 155 -8.75 -13.25 10.23
N VAL A 156 -7.60 -12.62 9.95
CA VAL A 156 -7.47 -11.17 9.78
C VAL A 156 -8.26 -10.70 8.57
N PHE A 157 -8.16 -11.38 7.42
CA PHE A 157 -8.95 -11.07 6.23
C PHE A 157 -10.43 -10.96 6.54
N TYR A 158 -11.02 -11.98 7.18
CA TYR A 158 -12.45 -11.97 7.52
C TYR A 158 -12.85 -10.90 8.54
N SER A 159 -11.92 -10.40 9.33
CA SER A 159 -12.18 -9.36 10.33
C SER A 159 -11.89 -7.94 9.82
N ARG A 160 -11.08 -7.80 8.76
CA ARG A 160 -10.57 -6.54 8.23
C ARG A 160 -11.00 -6.23 6.80
N THR A 161 -11.80 -7.08 6.16
CA THR A 161 -12.30 -6.80 4.80
C THR A 161 -13.19 -5.57 4.79
N ALA A 162 -12.82 -4.58 3.97
CA ALA A 162 -13.56 -3.34 3.74
C ALA A 162 -14.03 -2.66 5.04
N THR A 163 -13.11 -2.46 5.99
CA THR A 163 -13.42 -1.70 7.21
C THR A 163 -13.91 -0.28 6.88
N VAL A 164 -14.62 0.35 7.81
CA VAL A 164 -15.04 1.75 7.61
C VAL A 164 -13.83 2.66 7.35
N THR A 165 -12.71 2.40 8.00
CA THR A 165 -11.46 3.15 7.79
C THR A 165 -10.95 2.99 6.35
N MET A 166 -10.94 1.76 5.79
CA MET A 166 -10.55 1.50 4.41
C MET A 166 -11.50 2.18 3.41
N ILE A 167 -12.80 2.20 3.70
CA ILE A 167 -13.79 2.89 2.87
C ILE A 167 -13.53 4.40 2.87
N ASN A 168 -13.29 5.00 4.04
CA ASN A 168 -12.97 6.42 4.16
C ASN A 168 -11.66 6.78 3.44
N GLU A 169 -10.66 5.89 3.45
CA GLU A 169 -9.41 6.05 2.69
C GLU A 169 -9.69 6.07 1.18
N CYS A 170 -10.48 5.13 0.67
CA CYS A 170 -10.88 5.12 -0.74
C CYS A 170 -11.73 6.34 -1.12
N GLU A 171 -12.61 6.80 -0.24
CA GLU A 171 -13.42 8.01 -0.47
C GLU A 171 -12.54 9.26 -0.63
N SER A 172 -11.44 9.33 0.14
CA SER A 172 -10.51 10.46 0.15
C SER A 172 -9.47 10.40 -0.98
N VAL A 173 -9.28 9.24 -1.65
CA VAL A 173 -8.10 8.98 -2.49
C VAL A 173 -7.93 9.98 -3.66
N LYS A 174 -9.02 10.43 -4.30
CA LYS A 174 -8.92 11.42 -5.39
C LYS A 174 -8.45 12.78 -4.90
N ALA A 175 -8.97 13.24 -3.76
CA ALA A 175 -8.54 14.49 -3.15
C ALA A 175 -7.08 14.39 -2.68
N ASN A 176 -6.70 13.26 -2.10
CA ASN A 176 -5.34 12.96 -1.71
C ASN A 176 -4.39 12.97 -2.91
N ALA A 177 -4.74 12.25 -3.99
CA ALA A 177 -3.94 12.20 -5.22
C ALA A 177 -3.76 13.60 -5.84
N LYS A 178 -4.85 14.39 -5.90
CA LYS A 178 -4.77 15.76 -6.39
C LYS A 178 -3.82 16.62 -5.56
N LYS A 179 -3.89 16.52 -4.23
CA LYS A 179 -3.00 17.26 -3.33
C LYS A 179 -1.54 16.89 -3.56
N VAL A 180 -1.23 15.59 -3.69
CA VAL A 180 0.13 15.10 -4.01
C VAL A 180 0.59 15.61 -5.38
N GLN A 181 -0.29 15.58 -6.38
CA GLN A 181 0.00 16.09 -7.72
C GLN A 181 0.32 17.59 -7.72
N ASP A 182 -0.45 18.37 -7.00
CA ASP A 182 -0.30 19.85 -6.94
C ASP A 182 1.03 20.26 -6.24
N MET A 183 1.64 19.40 -5.43
CA MET A 183 2.94 19.64 -4.80
C MET A 183 4.14 19.31 -5.71
N GLY A 184 3.91 18.68 -6.85
CA GLY A 184 4.96 18.30 -7.80
C GLY A 184 5.71 17.03 -7.40
N ILE A 185 6.88 16.81 -7.95
CA ILE A 185 7.67 15.59 -7.75
C ILE A 185 8.70 15.79 -6.64
N PRO A 186 8.77 14.90 -5.63
CA PRO A 186 9.76 15.01 -4.58
C PRO A 186 11.18 14.79 -5.13
N GLN A 187 12.15 15.52 -4.59
CA GLN A 187 13.55 15.50 -5.03
C GLN A 187 14.40 14.45 -4.27
N VAL A 188 13.78 13.43 -3.72
CA VAL A 188 14.47 12.30 -3.09
C VAL A 188 14.78 11.21 -4.13
N PRO A 189 15.83 10.39 -3.95
CA PRO A 189 16.08 9.24 -4.81
C PRO A 189 14.89 8.29 -4.84
N MET A 190 14.51 7.82 -6.04
CA MET A 190 13.42 6.87 -6.22
C MET A 190 13.84 5.68 -7.08
N LEU A 191 13.47 4.47 -6.66
CA LEU A 191 13.54 3.25 -7.45
C LEU A 191 12.14 2.62 -7.49
N LEU A 192 11.55 2.49 -8.67
CA LEU A 192 10.24 1.88 -8.82
C LEU A 192 10.36 0.49 -9.43
N PHE A 193 9.85 -0.52 -8.76
CA PHE A 193 9.54 -1.82 -9.35
C PHE A 193 8.12 -1.73 -9.91
N ILE A 194 7.95 -2.08 -11.18
CA ILE A 194 6.68 -1.92 -11.90
C ILE A 194 6.26 -3.28 -12.47
N SER A 195 5.13 -3.77 -12.01
CA SER A 195 4.54 -5.07 -12.42
C SER A 195 3.96 -5.03 -13.84
N ASP A 196 3.28 -6.11 -14.24
CA ASP A 196 2.49 -6.14 -15.46
C ASP A 196 1.06 -5.59 -15.29
N GLY A 197 0.71 -5.12 -14.09
CA GLY A 197 -0.61 -4.56 -13.76
C GLY A 197 -1.70 -5.58 -13.51
N SER A 198 -1.46 -6.88 -13.69
CA SER A 198 -2.43 -7.91 -13.33
C SER A 198 -2.55 -8.07 -11.81
N GLY A 199 -3.58 -8.77 -11.35
CA GLY A 199 -3.73 -9.04 -9.90
C GLY A 199 -4.32 -7.89 -9.08
N GLY A 200 -5.13 -6.99 -9.71
CA GLY A 200 -5.97 -6.08 -8.93
C GLY A 200 -5.84 -4.58 -9.21
N THR A 201 -4.97 -4.16 -10.14
CA THR A 201 -4.81 -2.73 -10.45
C THR A 201 -6.01 -2.13 -11.21
N GLY A 202 -6.70 -2.95 -12.01
CA GLY A 202 -7.79 -2.50 -12.88
C GLY A 202 -7.31 -1.84 -14.18
N PHE A 203 -6.02 -1.84 -14.47
CA PHE A 203 -5.41 -1.30 -15.68
C PHE A 203 -4.84 -2.42 -16.56
N ASP A 204 -4.71 -2.16 -17.86
CA ASP A 204 -3.91 -3.00 -18.75
C ASP A 204 -2.41 -2.77 -18.52
N LYS A 205 -1.57 -3.73 -18.94
CA LYS A 205 -0.12 -3.73 -18.76
C LYS A 205 0.56 -2.47 -19.32
N GLU A 206 0.13 -2.02 -20.50
CA GLU A 206 0.75 -0.87 -21.17
C GLU A 206 0.46 0.42 -20.37
N THR A 207 -0.79 0.63 -20.01
CA THR A 207 -1.23 1.79 -19.23
C THR A 207 -0.58 1.78 -17.85
N TRP A 208 -0.58 0.62 -17.15
CA TRP A 208 0.01 0.49 -15.83
C TRP A 208 1.50 0.85 -15.84
N ARG A 209 2.27 0.35 -16.80
CA ARG A 209 3.71 0.62 -16.91
C ARG A 209 4.03 2.04 -17.39
N ARG A 210 3.21 2.61 -18.24
CA ARG A 210 3.45 3.93 -18.83
C ARG A 210 3.35 5.04 -17.80
N ILE A 211 2.29 5.06 -17.00
CA ILE A 211 1.97 6.16 -16.07
C ILE A 211 3.09 6.43 -15.06
N PRO A 212 3.63 5.46 -14.31
CA PRO A 212 4.71 5.75 -13.35
C PRO A 212 6.03 6.13 -14.04
N LYS A 213 6.30 5.62 -15.24
CA LYS A 213 7.47 6.03 -16.02
C LYS A 213 7.37 7.51 -16.45
N GLU A 214 6.22 7.95 -16.92
CA GLU A 214 5.95 9.35 -17.24
C GLU A 214 6.07 10.24 -16.00
N TYR A 215 5.60 9.76 -14.84
CA TYR A 215 5.71 10.47 -13.58
C TYR A 215 7.17 10.70 -13.19
N ILE A 216 7.99 9.64 -13.11
CA ILE A 216 9.38 9.75 -12.66
C ILE A 216 10.32 10.33 -13.73
N ALA A 217 9.91 10.41 -15.00
CA ALA A 217 10.72 11.06 -16.05
C ALA A 217 10.99 12.55 -15.77
N GLN A 218 10.25 13.15 -14.84
CA GLN A 218 10.41 14.53 -14.39
C GLN A 218 11.30 14.65 -13.14
N ALA A 219 11.81 13.54 -12.61
CA ALA A 219 12.68 13.50 -11.41
C ALA A 219 14.14 13.30 -11.82
N ASP A 220 15.05 14.07 -11.23
CA ASP A 220 16.47 14.01 -11.57
C ASP A 220 17.15 12.71 -11.12
N ASN A 221 16.63 12.08 -10.07
CA ASN A 221 17.25 10.90 -9.42
C ASN A 221 16.24 9.77 -9.24
N ALA A 222 15.57 9.36 -10.33
CA ALA A 222 14.63 8.26 -10.30
C ALA A 222 14.95 7.21 -11.36
N LYS A 223 14.71 5.95 -11.01
CA LYS A 223 14.89 4.77 -11.89
C LYS A 223 13.70 3.84 -11.74
N TYR A 224 13.54 2.95 -12.70
CA TYR A 224 12.56 1.88 -12.61
C TYR A 224 13.11 0.55 -13.11
N ILE A 225 12.47 -0.53 -12.66
CA ILE A 225 12.68 -1.90 -13.12
C ILE A 225 11.31 -2.48 -13.42
N GLU A 226 11.10 -2.97 -14.63
CA GLU A 226 9.88 -3.68 -14.99
C GLU A 226 9.99 -5.16 -14.60
N LEU A 227 8.94 -5.67 -13.97
CA LEU A 227 8.81 -7.07 -13.58
C LEU A 227 7.67 -7.71 -14.36
N ASP A 228 7.83 -8.96 -14.80
CA ASP A 228 6.78 -9.72 -15.47
C ASP A 228 6.03 -10.60 -14.45
N CYS A 229 5.46 -9.95 -13.45
CA CYS A 229 4.68 -10.57 -12.39
C CYS A 229 3.46 -9.70 -12.06
N PRO A 230 2.47 -10.23 -11.32
CA PRO A 230 1.32 -9.48 -10.83
C PRO A 230 1.66 -8.37 -9.83
N HIS A 231 0.64 -7.61 -9.43
CA HIS A 231 0.71 -6.40 -8.60
C HIS A 231 1.43 -6.56 -7.26
N TYR A 232 1.31 -7.72 -6.60
CA TYR A 232 1.98 -7.99 -5.31
C TYR A 232 3.41 -8.49 -5.53
N VAL A 233 4.24 -7.65 -6.18
CA VAL A 233 5.62 -7.99 -6.61
C VAL A 233 6.49 -8.62 -5.52
N HIS A 234 6.26 -8.28 -4.27
CA HIS A 234 7.02 -8.78 -3.11
C HIS A 234 6.73 -10.25 -2.74
N ASP A 235 5.77 -10.89 -3.40
CA ASP A 235 5.50 -12.32 -3.25
C ASP A 235 6.01 -13.16 -4.43
N TYR A 236 6.54 -12.51 -5.49
CA TYR A 236 7.00 -13.18 -6.73
C TYR A 236 8.49 -13.02 -7.02
N GLU A 237 9.11 -11.87 -6.69
CA GLU A 237 10.49 -11.53 -7.11
C GLU A 237 11.44 -11.23 -5.93
#